data_dab5793d5f06e642a34b55b9cbbeff8b
#
_entry.id   dab5793d5f06e642a34b55b9cbbeff8b
#
_cell.length_a   1.000
_cell.length_b   1.000
_cell.length_c   1.000
_cell.angle_alpha   90.00
_cell.angle_beta   90.00
_cell.angle_gamma   90.00
#
_symmetry.space_group_name_H-M   'P 1'
#
loop_
_entity.id
_entity.type
_entity.pdbx_description
1 polymer ?
#
loop_
_entity_poly.entity_id
_entity_poly.type
_entity_poly.pdbx_seq_one_letter_code
_entity_poly.pdbx_strand_id
1 'polypeptide(L)'
;VHAIKIIKNKNNIILVNVEADITCGKYLSDLAKENNVICSMAYGDQPSLILEQIEWARLNGFSVVCAGKGTKYHPSFKYSTPDTVWGHYGLTKERAEKESGMNPKMFNSFLCGDKSAIEMCAVSNGANLKCPSNGLTFPPVGVYDIAKKMIPKNDGGLIEFDGQVEVISSIDNDKNDIPNDLRWGVYIVIKAQNEYVKNCFKDYGMVTDISGNYSAIWRPYHYIGLELAQSIYSIALDNRATGSTKYYNADVASYAKKDLKAGEKLDGEGGFCARGKLTTSQKSKQENILPLGLTDNAVLTKDINKDEVIKIDDVELNLPKEVIEARDYQYNLI
;
A
#
# COMPACT_ATOMS: atom_id res chain seq x y z
N VAL A 1 -3.77 19.35 -4.48
CA VAL A 1 -4.00 20.61 -5.21
C VAL A 1 -3.39 20.55 -6.59
N HIS A 2 -2.08 20.26 -6.77
CA HIS A 2 -1.42 20.28 -8.10
C HIS A 2 -2.09 19.31 -9.09
N ALA A 3 -2.35 18.07 -8.69
CA ALA A 3 -3.02 17.07 -9.53
C ALA A 3 -4.40 17.58 -10.03
N ILE A 4 -5.20 18.17 -9.15
CA ILE A 4 -6.50 18.74 -9.51
C ILE A 4 -6.35 19.85 -10.59
N LYS A 5 -5.37 20.74 -10.43
CA LYS A 5 -5.10 21.80 -11.41
C LYS A 5 -4.65 21.24 -12.76
N ILE A 6 -3.77 20.23 -12.78
CA ILE A 6 -3.30 19.57 -14.00
C ILE A 6 -4.48 18.95 -14.76
N ILE A 7 -5.34 18.20 -14.07
CA ILE A 7 -6.51 17.55 -14.65
C ILE A 7 -7.51 18.58 -15.21
N LYS A 8 -7.84 19.63 -14.44
CA LYS A 8 -8.74 20.70 -14.88
C LYS A 8 -8.20 21.46 -16.11
N ASN A 9 -6.88 21.49 -16.28
CA ASN A 9 -6.23 22.04 -17.48
C ASN A 9 -6.12 21.03 -18.64
N LYS A 10 -6.90 19.92 -18.60
CA LYS A 10 -6.95 18.92 -19.67
C LYS A 10 -5.63 18.20 -19.94
N ASN A 11 -4.79 18.03 -18.94
CA ASN A 11 -3.55 17.26 -19.04
C ASN A 11 -3.66 15.91 -18.33
N ASN A 12 -3.08 14.89 -18.95
CA ASN A 12 -2.85 13.59 -18.31
C ASN A 12 -1.86 13.75 -17.14
N ILE A 13 -2.01 12.91 -16.12
CA ILE A 13 -1.13 12.93 -14.96
C ILE A 13 -0.70 11.51 -14.57
N ILE A 14 0.58 11.34 -14.23
CA ILE A 14 1.14 10.14 -13.64
C ILE A 14 1.52 10.49 -12.20
N LEU A 15 0.88 9.81 -11.23
CA LEU A 15 1.13 10.00 -9.81
C LEU A 15 2.27 9.08 -9.36
N VAL A 16 3.44 9.67 -9.10
CA VAL A 16 4.55 8.99 -8.42
C VAL A 16 4.35 9.02 -6.90
N ASN A 17 3.54 9.96 -6.42
CA ASN A 17 3.20 10.12 -5.01
C ASN A 17 1.94 9.30 -4.67
N VAL A 18 2.13 8.12 -4.11
CA VAL A 18 1.04 7.20 -3.70
C VAL A 18 0.24 7.78 -2.53
N GLU A 19 0.85 8.63 -1.70
CA GLU A 19 0.20 9.31 -0.57
C GLU A 19 -0.92 10.24 -1.06
N ALA A 20 -0.72 10.90 -2.19
CA ALA A 20 -1.78 11.69 -2.83
C ALA A 20 -2.92 10.81 -3.37
N ASP A 21 -2.58 9.62 -3.90
CA ASP A 21 -3.57 8.67 -4.41
C ASP A 21 -4.46 8.14 -3.27
N ILE A 22 -3.90 7.64 -2.18
CA ILE A 22 -4.71 7.14 -1.05
C ILE A 22 -5.55 8.24 -0.39
N THR A 23 -5.07 9.48 -0.42
CA THR A 23 -5.78 10.63 0.18
C THR A 23 -6.97 11.08 -0.67
N CYS A 24 -6.81 11.14 -1.99
CA CYS A 24 -7.78 11.72 -2.92
C CYS A 24 -7.97 10.92 -4.22
N GLY A 25 -7.42 9.71 -4.35
CA GLY A 25 -7.28 8.99 -5.62
C GLY A 25 -8.59 8.74 -6.35
N LYS A 26 -9.65 8.36 -5.64
CA LYS A 26 -10.95 8.15 -6.26
C LYS A 26 -11.52 9.46 -6.84
N TYR A 27 -11.41 10.57 -6.10
CA TYR A 27 -11.78 11.87 -6.61
C TYR A 27 -10.96 12.27 -7.84
N LEU A 28 -9.63 12.08 -7.79
CA LEU A 28 -8.75 12.42 -8.92
C LEU A 28 -9.05 11.58 -10.16
N SER A 29 -9.33 10.30 -9.97
CA SER A 29 -9.68 9.37 -11.05
C SER A 29 -11.01 9.76 -11.72
N ASP A 30 -12.03 10.11 -10.94
CA ASP A 30 -13.32 10.53 -11.47
C ASP A 30 -13.25 11.91 -12.14
N LEU A 31 -12.54 12.85 -11.52
CA LEU A 31 -12.27 14.17 -12.10
C LEU A 31 -11.52 14.06 -13.45
N ALA A 32 -10.56 13.13 -13.56
CA ALA A 32 -9.84 12.87 -14.80
C ALA A 32 -10.79 12.35 -15.89
N LYS A 33 -11.68 11.43 -15.55
CA LYS A 33 -12.73 10.92 -16.44
C LYS A 33 -13.63 12.04 -16.96
N GLU A 34 -14.14 12.89 -16.08
CA GLU A 34 -15.00 14.04 -16.42
C GLU A 34 -14.28 15.03 -17.36
N ASN A 35 -12.96 15.13 -17.24
CA ASN A 35 -12.15 15.99 -18.07
C ASN A 35 -11.58 15.34 -19.34
N ASN A 36 -11.91 14.05 -19.58
CA ASN A 36 -11.39 13.23 -20.69
C ASN A 36 -9.85 13.16 -20.72
N VAL A 37 -9.23 13.02 -19.55
CA VAL A 37 -7.80 12.81 -19.36
C VAL A 37 -7.54 11.60 -18.46
N ILE A 38 -6.29 11.16 -18.38
CA ILE A 38 -5.89 10.00 -17.61
C ILE A 38 -5.17 10.44 -16.33
N CYS A 39 -5.62 9.87 -15.20
CA CYS A 39 -4.89 9.87 -13.93
C CYS A 39 -4.36 8.46 -13.70
N SER A 40 -3.06 8.27 -13.75
CA SER A 40 -2.39 6.97 -13.67
C SER A 40 -1.47 6.90 -12.47
N MET A 41 -1.39 5.73 -11.84
CA MET A 41 -0.28 5.37 -10.96
C MET A 41 0.99 5.18 -11.80
N ALA A 42 2.15 5.48 -11.20
CA ALA A 42 3.44 5.33 -11.85
C ALA A 42 3.85 3.85 -11.95
N TYR A 43 4.15 3.38 -13.17
CA TYR A 43 4.70 2.04 -13.38
C TYR A 43 6.12 1.96 -12.81
N GLY A 44 6.45 0.80 -12.24
CA GLY A 44 7.67 0.59 -11.45
C GLY A 44 7.46 0.82 -9.96
N ASP A 45 6.37 1.47 -9.53
CA ASP A 45 5.91 1.43 -8.14
C ASP A 45 5.09 0.17 -7.88
N GLN A 46 5.16 -0.36 -6.67
CA GLN A 46 4.57 -1.65 -6.30
C GLN A 46 3.05 -1.73 -6.56
N PRO A 47 2.22 -0.71 -6.25
CA PRO A 47 0.80 -0.77 -6.57
C PRO A 47 0.50 -0.98 -8.05
N SER A 48 1.20 -0.27 -8.94
CA SER A 48 1.00 -0.41 -10.39
C SER A 48 1.35 -1.81 -10.89
N LEU A 49 2.48 -2.37 -10.41
CA LEU A 49 2.93 -3.72 -10.76
C LEU A 49 1.96 -4.82 -10.25
N ILE A 50 1.41 -4.64 -9.05
CA ILE A 50 0.40 -5.55 -8.50
C ILE A 50 -0.89 -5.48 -9.31
N LEU A 51 -1.34 -4.26 -9.64
CA LEU A 51 -2.55 -4.06 -10.45
C LEU A 51 -2.42 -4.66 -11.84
N GLU A 52 -1.25 -4.59 -12.48
CA GLU A 52 -0.95 -5.26 -13.74
C GLU A 52 -1.12 -6.79 -13.64
N GLN A 53 -0.53 -7.42 -12.60
CA GLN A 53 -0.68 -8.86 -12.38
C GLN A 53 -2.14 -9.26 -12.10
N ILE A 54 -2.88 -8.44 -11.33
CA ILE A 54 -4.30 -8.67 -11.06
C ILE A 54 -5.12 -8.56 -12.35
N GLU A 55 -4.86 -7.54 -13.16
CA GLU A 55 -5.55 -7.34 -14.45
C GLU A 55 -5.29 -8.53 -15.37
N TRP A 56 -4.02 -8.94 -15.51
CA TRP A 56 -3.66 -10.13 -16.28
C TRP A 56 -4.43 -11.37 -15.78
N ALA A 57 -4.45 -11.62 -14.48
CA ALA A 57 -5.14 -12.77 -13.92
C ALA A 57 -6.64 -12.75 -14.24
N ARG A 58 -7.30 -11.62 -14.02
CA ARG A 58 -8.74 -11.47 -14.23
C ARG A 58 -9.15 -11.54 -15.70
N LEU A 59 -8.37 -10.97 -16.62
CA LEU A 59 -8.60 -11.06 -18.05
C LEU A 59 -8.52 -12.50 -18.57
N ASN A 60 -7.68 -13.32 -17.93
CA ASN A 60 -7.59 -14.76 -18.23
C ASN A 60 -8.57 -15.62 -17.40
N GLY A 61 -9.48 -14.99 -16.66
CA GLY A 61 -10.53 -15.64 -15.91
C GLY A 61 -10.11 -16.19 -14.56
N PHE A 62 -8.90 -15.95 -14.08
CA PHE A 62 -8.46 -16.40 -12.74
C PHE A 62 -9.06 -15.54 -11.62
N SER A 63 -9.45 -16.17 -10.53
CA SER A 63 -9.76 -15.48 -9.28
C SER A 63 -8.47 -15.13 -8.56
N VAL A 64 -8.33 -13.86 -8.17
CA VAL A 64 -7.20 -13.38 -7.36
C VAL A 64 -7.59 -13.50 -5.89
N VAL A 65 -6.87 -14.36 -5.16
CA VAL A 65 -7.15 -14.72 -3.76
C VAL A 65 -6.43 -13.80 -2.79
N CYS A 66 -5.17 -13.50 -3.10
CA CYS A 66 -4.35 -12.56 -2.36
C CYS A 66 -3.48 -11.77 -3.32
N ALA A 67 -3.21 -10.52 -2.98
CA ALA A 67 -2.26 -9.70 -3.72
C ALA A 67 -1.47 -8.82 -2.75
N GLY A 68 -0.18 -8.61 -3.05
CA GLY A 68 0.64 -7.82 -2.17
C GLY A 68 2.10 -7.72 -2.56
N LYS A 69 2.90 -7.41 -1.58
CA LYS A 69 4.34 -7.16 -1.73
C LYS A 69 5.16 -7.81 -0.62
N GLY A 70 6.46 -7.87 -0.81
CA GLY A 70 7.41 -8.16 0.25
C GLY A 70 7.97 -6.88 0.87
N THR A 71 8.45 -7.00 2.10
CA THR A 71 9.18 -5.93 2.81
C THR A 71 10.03 -6.51 3.92
N LYS A 72 10.96 -5.73 4.47
CA LYS A 72 11.63 -6.05 5.73
C LYS A 72 10.80 -5.50 6.88
N TYR A 73 10.12 -6.34 7.63
CA TYR A 73 9.30 -5.91 8.75
C TYR A 73 9.43 -6.84 9.96
N HIS A 74 9.46 -6.23 11.14
CA HIS A 74 9.32 -6.89 12.43
C HIS A 74 8.38 -6.08 13.31
N PRO A 75 7.54 -6.69 14.18
CA PRO A 75 6.57 -5.95 14.99
C PRO A 75 7.14 -4.80 15.84
N SER A 76 8.42 -4.90 16.25
CA SER A 76 9.09 -3.81 16.99
C SER A 76 9.40 -2.59 16.12
N PHE A 77 9.46 -2.74 14.79
CA PHE A 77 9.79 -1.66 13.87
C PHE A 77 8.69 -0.61 13.73
N LYS A 78 7.45 -0.93 14.13
CA LYS A 78 6.34 0.02 14.13
C LYS A 78 6.60 1.30 14.93
N TYR A 79 7.57 1.25 15.85
CA TYR A 79 8.01 2.42 16.63
C TYR A 79 9.32 3.02 16.15
N SER A 80 9.88 2.53 15.04
CA SER A 80 11.09 3.09 14.46
C SER A 80 10.88 4.57 14.08
N THR A 81 11.95 5.33 14.20
CA THR A 81 12.00 6.77 13.91
C THR A 81 13.12 7.07 12.93
N PRO A 82 13.16 8.25 12.31
CA PRO A 82 14.29 8.67 11.48
C PRO A 82 15.67 8.54 12.16
N ASP A 83 15.72 8.60 13.49
CA ASP A 83 16.98 8.45 14.23
C ASP A 83 17.40 6.98 14.43
N THR A 84 16.46 6.05 14.41
CA THR A 84 16.72 4.62 14.68
C THR A 84 16.77 3.76 13.40
N VAL A 85 16.29 4.29 12.28
CA VAL A 85 16.08 3.55 11.04
C VAL A 85 17.32 2.86 10.51
N TRP A 86 18.47 3.53 10.53
CA TRP A 86 19.71 3.01 9.95
C TRP A 86 20.25 1.81 10.71
N GLY A 87 20.10 1.78 12.03
CA GLY A 87 20.45 0.61 12.84
C GLY A 87 19.70 -0.66 12.42
N HIS A 88 18.42 -0.54 12.02
CA HIS A 88 17.63 -1.66 11.53
C HIS A 88 18.04 -2.14 10.12
N TYR A 89 18.66 -1.27 9.33
CA TYR A 89 19.23 -1.63 8.03
C TYR A 89 20.72 -2.06 8.10
N GLY A 90 21.34 -2.00 9.29
CA GLY A 90 22.78 -2.28 9.45
C GLY A 90 23.67 -1.21 8.79
N LEU A 91 23.17 0.02 8.68
CA LEU A 91 23.87 1.15 8.09
C LEU A 91 24.27 2.16 9.18
N THR A 92 25.37 2.88 8.94
CA THR A 92 25.70 4.08 9.72
C THR A 92 24.96 5.30 9.13
N LYS A 93 24.62 6.26 9.97
CA LYS A 93 23.98 7.52 9.53
C LYS A 93 24.85 8.25 8.49
N GLU A 94 26.17 8.23 8.68
CA GLU A 94 27.12 8.86 7.77
C GLU A 94 27.05 8.25 6.36
N ARG A 95 27.15 6.93 6.26
CA ARG A 95 27.05 6.22 4.98
C ARG A 95 25.70 6.44 4.31
N ALA A 96 24.60 6.35 5.06
CA ALA A 96 23.27 6.46 4.49
C ALA A 96 22.97 7.89 4.02
N GLU A 97 23.13 8.88 4.90
CA GLU A 97 22.68 10.26 4.61
C GLU A 97 23.70 11.08 3.84
N LYS A 98 25.00 11.03 4.25
CA LYS A 98 26.02 11.88 3.62
C LYS A 98 26.59 11.30 2.33
N GLU A 99 26.89 9.99 2.30
CA GLU A 99 27.51 9.37 1.12
C GLU A 99 26.48 8.97 0.08
N SER A 100 25.30 8.48 0.49
CA SER A 100 24.27 7.95 -0.41
C SER A 100 23.06 8.86 -0.58
N GLY A 101 22.95 9.97 0.17
CA GLY A 101 21.86 10.93 0.06
C GLY A 101 20.47 10.36 0.44
N MET A 102 20.43 9.31 1.24
CA MET A 102 19.18 8.66 1.65
C MET A 102 18.42 9.53 2.65
N ASN A 103 17.10 9.63 2.46
CA ASN A 103 16.22 10.37 3.38
C ASN A 103 15.77 9.45 4.54
N PRO A 104 16.15 9.73 5.80
CA PRO A 104 15.84 8.85 6.94
C PRO A 104 14.33 8.72 7.18
N LYS A 105 13.53 9.77 6.99
CA LYS A 105 12.09 9.74 7.15
C LYS A 105 11.43 8.82 6.11
N MET A 106 11.85 8.90 4.85
CA MET A 106 11.36 8.02 3.78
C MET A 106 11.72 6.56 4.05
N PHE A 107 12.98 6.27 4.42
CA PHE A 107 13.40 4.90 4.75
C PHE A 107 12.70 4.36 6.00
N ASN A 108 12.41 5.24 6.96
CA ASN A 108 11.64 4.86 8.13
C ASN A 108 10.19 4.49 7.78
N SER A 109 9.57 5.17 6.83
CA SER A 109 8.23 4.81 6.32
C SER A 109 8.19 3.38 5.75
N PHE A 110 9.25 2.96 5.03
CA PHE A 110 9.36 1.59 4.54
C PHE A 110 9.45 0.57 5.67
N LEU A 111 10.18 0.92 6.74
CA LEU A 111 10.47 0.01 7.84
C LEU A 111 9.34 -0.09 8.86
N CYS A 112 8.71 1.03 9.24
CA CYS A 112 7.67 1.04 10.27
C CYS A 112 6.31 0.53 9.78
N GLY A 113 6.18 0.24 8.48
CA GLY A 113 4.97 -0.30 7.88
C GLY A 113 4.03 0.75 7.27
N ASP A 114 4.34 2.04 7.39
CA ASP A 114 3.51 3.13 6.84
C ASP A 114 3.37 2.98 5.32
N LYS A 115 4.50 2.87 4.61
CA LYS A 115 4.50 2.71 3.15
C LYS A 115 3.79 1.44 2.71
N SER A 116 3.92 0.35 3.46
CA SER A 116 3.18 -0.88 3.20
C SER A 116 1.67 -0.70 3.32
N ALA A 117 1.20 0.04 4.33
CA ALA A 117 -0.22 0.36 4.49
C ALA A 117 -0.71 1.25 3.34
N ILE A 118 0.07 2.26 2.94
CA ILE A 118 -0.23 3.17 1.83
C ILE A 118 -0.37 2.40 0.51
N GLU A 119 0.60 1.57 0.17
CA GLU A 119 0.61 0.83 -1.08
C GLU A 119 -0.51 -0.22 -1.15
N MET A 120 -0.79 -0.92 -0.04
CA MET A 120 -1.90 -1.87 0.01
C MET A 120 -3.27 -1.18 0.00
N CYS A 121 -3.38 0.05 0.52
CA CYS A 121 -4.55 0.89 0.35
C CYS A 121 -4.79 1.20 -1.14
N ALA A 122 -3.75 1.63 -1.86
CA ALA A 122 -3.83 1.91 -3.29
C ALA A 122 -4.23 0.67 -4.11
N VAL A 123 -3.66 -0.51 -3.80
CA VAL A 123 -4.04 -1.79 -4.44
C VAL A 123 -5.49 -2.18 -4.13
N SER A 124 -5.92 -2.09 -2.87
CA SER A 124 -7.31 -2.36 -2.48
C SER A 124 -8.29 -1.47 -3.24
N ASN A 125 -8.00 -0.17 -3.31
CA ASN A 125 -8.82 0.82 -4.01
C ASN A 125 -8.73 0.71 -5.55
N GLY A 126 -7.62 0.21 -6.09
CA GLY A 126 -7.47 -0.03 -7.52
C GLY A 126 -8.17 -1.30 -8.03
N ALA A 127 -8.15 -2.36 -7.22
CA ALA A 127 -8.55 -3.70 -7.63
C ALA A 127 -9.80 -4.28 -6.93
N ASN A 128 -10.47 -3.54 -6.06
CA ASN A 128 -11.59 -4.02 -5.24
C ASN A 128 -11.21 -5.24 -4.39
N LEU A 129 -10.06 -5.16 -3.73
CA LEU A 129 -9.63 -6.18 -2.78
C LEU A 129 -9.95 -5.76 -1.34
N LYS A 130 -10.10 -6.74 -0.47
CA LYS A 130 -10.45 -6.54 0.94
C LYS A 130 -9.22 -6.19 1.78
N CYS A 131 -9.41 -5.37 2.80
CA CYS A 131 -8.41 -5.17 3.85
C CYS A 131 -8.54 -6.23 4.94
N PRO A 132 -7.44 -6.71 5.54
CA PRO A 132 -7.51 -7.51 6.77
C PRO A 132 -8.23 -6.74 7.89
N SER A 133 -9.04 -7.43 8.69
CA SER A 133 -9.87 -6.80 9.73
C SER A 133 -9.08 -5.97 10.75
N ASN A 134 -7.84 -6.40 11.06
CA ASN A 134 -6.96 -5.74 12.03
C ASN A 134 -5.72 -5.09 11.40
N GLY A 135 -5.77 -4.79 10.09
CA GLY A 135 -4.64 -4.29 9.32
C GLY A 135 -3.66 -5.40 8.93
N LEU A 136 -2.59 -5.03 8.23
CA LEU A 136 -1.59 -5.95 7.70
C LEU A 136 -0.89 -6.75 8.80
N THR A 137 -0.64 -8.04 8.56
CA THR A 137 -0.06 -8.97 9.53
C THR A 137 1.41 -9.27 9.33
N PHE A 138 1.93 -9.00 8.14
CA PHE A 138 3.34 -9.17 7.75
C PHE A 138 3.90 -10.58 8.06
N PRO A 139 3.24 -11.67 7.65
CA PRO A 139 3.77 -13.01 7.93
C PRO A 139 5.12 -13.23 7.24
N PRO A 140 6.06 -13.93 7.90
CA PRO A 140 7.35 -14.29 7.30
C PRO A 140 7.15 -15.40 6.27
N VAL A 141 7.32 -15.07 4.97
CA VAL A 141 7.04 -15.99 3.86
C VAL A 141 8.06 -15.81 2.73
N GLY A 142 8.68 -16.93 2.31
CA GLY A 142 9.47 -16.99 1.09
C GLY A 142 8.62 -17.26 -0.15
N VAL A 143 9.15 -16.97 -1.36
CA VAL A 143 8.36 -17.02 -2.61
C VAL A 143 7.76 -18.39 -2.91
N TYR A 144 8.43 -19.49 -2.53
CA TYR A 144 7.95 -20.85 -2.75
C TYR A 144 6.86 -21.30 -1.75
N ASP A 145 6.60 -20.48 -0.73
CA ASP A 145 5.54 -20.76 0.25
C ASP A 145 4.35 -19.80 0.12
N ILE A 146 4.40 -18.82 -0.80
CA ILE A 146 3.31 -17.86 -1.01
C ILE A 146 1.99 -18.58 -1.31
N ALA A 147 2.00 -19.53 -2.26
CA ALA A 147 0.81 -20.28 -2.65
C ALA A 147 0.23 -21.15 -1.52
N LYS A 148 1.04 -21.53 -0.54
CA LYS A 148 0.62 -22.36 0.62
C LYS A 148 0.12 -21.52 1.78
N LYS A 149 0.72 -20.33 1.99
CA LYS A 149 0.46 -19.51 3.18
C LYS A 149 -0.49 -18.34 2.92
N MET A 150 -0.45 -17.74 1.72
CA MET A 150 -1.25 -16.56 1.39
C MET A 150 -2.58 -16.95 0.75
N ILE A 151 -3.23 -17.95 1.33
CA ILE A 151 -4.58 -18.46 0.99
C ILE A 151 -5.47 -18.39 2.24
N PRO A 152 -6.81 -18.52 2.09
CA PRO A 152 -7.75 -18.41 3.21
C PRO A 152 -7.43 -19.41 4.35
N LYS A 153 -7.68 -18.99 5.60
CA LYS A 153 -7.51 -19.84 6.79
C LYS A 153 -8.29 -21.14 6.70
N ASN A 154 -9.47 -21.11 6.08
CA ASN A 154 -10.29 -22.32 5.89
C ASN A 154 -9.64 -23.35 4.95
N ASP A 155 -8.72 -22.91 4.10
CA ASP A 155 -7.95 -23.75 3.18
C ASP A 155 -6.52 -24.02 3.70
N GLY A 156 -6.26 -23.72 4.99
CA GLY A 156 -4.99 -23.96 5.66
C GLY A 156 -3.96 -22.83 5.58
N GLY A 157 -4.35 -21.67 5.08
CA GLY A 157 -3.48 -20.50 4.96
C GLY A 157 -3.58 -19.49 6.11
N LEU A 158 -3.18 -18.26 5.86
CA LEU A 158 -3.05 -17.20 6.85
C LEU A 158 -4.02 -16.01 6.65
N ILE A 159 -4.58 -15.84 5.45
CA ILE A 159 -5.45 -14.69 5.18
C ILE A 159 -6.89 -14.92 5.67
N GLU A 160 -7.58 -13.83 5.97
CA GLU A 160 -8.95 -13.88 6.51
C GLU A 160 -9.99 -14.04 5.41
N PHE A 161 -9.77 -13.41 4.27
CA PHE A 161 -10.74 -13.29 3.20
C PHE A 161 -10.16 -13.74 1.86
N ASP A 162 -10.99 -14.34 1.04
CA ASP A 162 -10.72 -14.45 -0.38
C ASP A 162 -10.78 -13.05 -1.03
N GLY A 163 -9.77 -12.72 -1.83
CA GLY A 163 -9.59 -11.39 -2.42
C GLY A 163 -9.03 -10.35 -1.44
N GLN A 164 -8.04 -10.70 -0.62
CA GLN A 164 -7.42 -9.83 0.38
C GLN A 164 -6.08 -9.26 -0.09
N VAL A 165 -5.73 -8.06 0.36
CA VAL A 165 -4.36 -7.53 0.27
C VAL A 165 -3.56 -7.93 1.51
N GLU A 166 -2.26 -8.30 1.34
CA GLU A 166 -1.39 -8.60 2.48
C GLU A 166 0.08 -8.37 2.11
N VAL A 167 0.90 -8.03 3.10
CA VAL A 167 2.35 -7.82 2.94
C VAL A 167 3.09 -8.94 3.65
N ILE A 168 4.08 -9.56 2.98
CA ILE A 168 4.91 -10.60 3.57
C ILE A 168 6.25 -10.03 4.04
N SER A 169 6.72 -10.52 5.19
CA SER A 169 8.02 -10.11 5.74
C SER A 169 9.15 -10.98 5.20
N SER A 170 10.30 -10.35 4.91
CA SER A 170 11.55 -11.00 4.55
C SER A 170 12.38 -11.45 5.76
N ILE A 171 11.91 -11.20 6.96
CA ILE A 171 12.54 -11.66 8.21
C ILE A 171 11.49 -12.29 9.13
N ASP A 172 11.94 -13.21 9.97
CA ASP A 172 11.11 -13.87 10.98
C ASP A 172 11.01 -13.06 12.29
N ASN A 173 10.37 -13.64 13.31
CA ASN A 173 10.21 -13.03 14.63
C ASN A 173 11.53 -12.91 15.43
N ASP A 174 12.56 -13.65 15.04
CA ASP A 174 13.90 -13.57 15.61
C ASP A 174 14.81 -12.66 14.78
N LYS A 175 14.26 -12.01 13.74
CA LYS A 175 14.93 -11.14 12.77
C LYS A 175 15.93 -11.86 11.85
N ASN A 176 15.82 -13.17 11.71
CA ASN A 176 16.56 -13.92 10.72
C ASN A 176 15.97 -13.73 9.32
N ASP A 177 16.81 -13.67 8.30
CA ASP A 177 16.36 -13.57 6.91
C ASP A 177 15.59 -14.84 6.49
N ILE A 178 14.47 -14.66 5.81
CA ILE A 178 13.69 -15.76 5.23
C ILE A 178 14.36 -16.21 3.92
N PRO A 179 14.61 -17.52 3.75
CA PRO A 179 15.14 -18.04 2.49
C PRO A 179 14.21 -17.71 1.30
N ASN A 180 14.78 -17.26 0.20
CA ASN A 180 14.03 -16.84 -0.99
C ASN A 180 12.96 -15.80 -0.70
N ASP A 181 13.29 -14.81 0.11
CA ASP A 181 12.36 -13.72 0.45
C ASP A 181 11.98 -12.87 -0.77
N LEU A 182 10.94 -12.07 -0.61
CA LEU A 182 10.43 -11.17 -1.64
C LEU A 182 10.59 -9.69 -1.25
N ARG A 183 11.60 -9.33 -0.50
CA ARG A 183 11.78 -7.98 0.09
C ARG A 183 11.50 -6.82 -0.86
N TRP A 184 11.86 -6.97 -2.13
CA TRP A 184 11.79 -5.90 -3.14
C TRP A 184 10.71 -6.11 -4.19
N GLY A 185 9.93 -7.17 -4.05
CA GLY A 185 9.02 -7.62 -5.09
C GLY A 185 7.55 -7.53 -4.72
N VAL A 186 6.75 -7.98 -5.68
CA VAL A 186 5.28 -8.03 -5.60
C VAL A 186 4.78 -9.42 -5.96
N TYR A 187 3.59 -9.77 -5.51
CA TYR A 187 2.98 -11.08 -5.78
C TYR A 187 1.47 -11.02 -5.88
N ILE A 188 0.92 -12.02 -6.54
CA ILE A 188 -0.48 -12.41 -6.45
C ILE A 188 -0.60 -13.93 -6.21
N VAL A 189 -1.71 -14.33 -5.59
CA VAL A 189 -2.14 -15.72 -5.52
C VAL A 189 -3.43 -15.86 -6.31
N ILE A 190 -3.45 -16.81 -7.24
CA ILE A 190 -4.59 -17.14 -8.08
C ILE A 190 -5.15 -18.51 -7.75
N LYS A 191 -6.45 -18.70 -7.98
CA LYS A 191 -7.16 -19.96 -7.74
C LYS A 191 -7.55 -20.62 -9.06
N ALA A 192 -7.32 -21.93 -9.16
CA ALA A 192 -7.80 -22.73 -10.27
C ALA A 192 -9.33 -22.80 -10.26
N GLN A 193 -9.95 -22.62 -11.44
CA GLN A 193 -11.40 -22.61 -11.58
C GLN A 193 -12.00 -24.02 -11.74
N ASN A 194 -11.17 -24.97 -12.16
CA ASN A 194 -11.56 -26.37 -12.39
C ASN A 194 -10.33 -27.27 -12.38
N GLU A 195 -10.54 -28.59 -12.43
CA GLU A 195 -9.47 -29.60 -12.45
C GLU A 195 -8.52 -29.48 -13.63
N TYR A 196 -9.00 -29.06 -14.79
CA TYR A 196 -8.12 -28.85 -15.95
C TYR A 196 -7.08 -27.75 -15.68
N VAL A 197 -7.51 -26.60 -15.18
CA VAL A 197 -6.61 -25.49 -14.84
C VAL A 197 -5.66 -25.87 -13.71
N LYS A 198 -6.14 -26.61 -12.71
CA LYS A 198 -5.31 -27.14 -11.63
C LYS A 198 -4.19 -28.06 -12.15
N ASN A 199 -4.52 -28.95 -13.08
CA ASN A 199 -3.52 -29.80 -13.71
C ASN A 199 -2.54 -28.98 -14.54
N CYS A 200 -3.00 -27.93 -15.25
CA CYS A 200 -2.12 -27.00 -15.95
C CYS A 200 -1.12 -26.33 -15.02
N PHE A 201 -1.51 -25.88 -13.84
CA PHE A 201 -0.56 -25.29 -12.87
C PHE A 201 0.59 -26.26 -12.57
N LYS A 202 0.29 -27.52 -12.37
CA LYS A 202 1.29 -28.56 -12.11
C LYS A 202 2.15 -28.85 -13.36
N ASP A 203 1.51 -29.03 -14.52
CA ASP A 203 2.20 -29.43 -15.75
C ASP A 203 3.14 -28.33 -16.27
N TYR A 204 2.79 -27.06 -16.05
CA TYR A 204 3.65 -25.92 -16.36
C TYR A 204 4.66 -25.58 -15.25
N GLY A 205 4.74 -26.38 -14.19
CA GLY A 205 5.74 -26.19 -13.11
C GLY A 205 5.52 -24.95 -12.26
N MET A 206 4.28 -24.49 -12.15
CA MET A 206 3.96 -23.33 -11.29
C MET A 206 4.08 -23.71 -9.82
N VAL A 207 4.43 -22.75 -8.96
CA VAL A 207 4.46 -22.93 -7.51
C VAL A 207 3.03 -22.97 -6.97
N THR A 208 2.63 -24.12 -6.42
CA THR A 208 1.28 -24.36 -5.92
C THR A 208 1.25 -24.67 -4.43
N ASP A 209 0.06 -24.60 -3.85
CA ASP A 209 -0.25 -25.20 -2.56
C ASP A 209 -0.27 -26.74 -2.64
N ILE A 210 -0.47 -27.41 -1.50
CA ILE A 210 -0.49 -28.88 -1.43
C ILE A 210 -1.65 -29.48 -2.27
N SER A 211 -2.80 -28.78 -2.30
CA SER A 211 -3.96 -29.24 -3.06
C SER A 211 -3.85 -29.02 -4.56
N GLY A 212 -2.95 -28.13 -5.01
CA GLY A 212 -2.81 -27.68 -6.39
C GLY A 212 -3.88 -26.69 -6.84
N ASN A 213 -4.78 -26.28 -5.95
CA ASN A 213 -5.86 -25.33 -6.27
C ASN A 213 -5.40 -23.88 -6.36
N TYR A 214 -4.29 -23.54 -5.69
CA TYR A 214 -3.74 -22.21 -5.61
C TYR A 214 -2.36 -22.17 -6.23
N SER A 215 -2.05 -21.07 -6.92
CA SER A 215 -0.72 -20.84 -7.46
C SER A 215 -0.29 -19.41 -7.21
N ALA A 216 1.02 -19.20 -6.99
CA ALA A 216 1.62 -17.91 -6.78
C ALA A 216 2.39 -17.45 -8.02
N ILE A 217 2.23 -16.17 -8.33
CA ILE A 217 3.00 -15.46 -9.34
C ILE A 217 3.65 -14.27 -8.64
N TRP A 218 4.94 -14.05 -8.89
CA TRP A 218 5.65 -12.93 -8.29
C TRP A 218 6.66 -12.32 -9.23
N ARG A 219 6.95 -11.04 -8.97
CA ARG A 219 8.04 -10.30 -9.58
C ARG A 219 9.02 -9.93 -8.46
N PRO A 220 10.30 -10.33 -8.52
CA PRO A 220 11.23 -10.22 -7.38
C PRO A 220 11.77 -8.80 -7.13
N TYR A 221 11.46 -7.83 -7.98
CA TYR A 221 11.95 -6.45 -7.89
C TYR A 221 10.93 -5.45 -8.43
N HIS A 222 11.14 -4.18 -8.08
CA HIS A 222 10.48 -3.03 -8.67
C HIS A 222 11.51 -1.89 -8.81
N TYR A 223 11.35 -1.05 -9.82
CA TYR A 223 12.27 0.05 -10.11
C TYR A 223 11.51 1.35 -10.30
N ILE A 224 11.15 2.00 -9.17
CA ILE A 224 10.51 3.30 -9.22
C ILE A 224 11.38 4.33 -9.96
N GLY A 225 10.79 5.08 -10.87
CA GLY A 225 11.50 6.03 -11.73
C GLY A 225 12.13 5.41 -12.97
N LEU A 226 12.86 4.28 -12.88
CA LEU A 226 13.47 3.63 -14.02
C LEU A 226 12.45 3.03 -15.00
N GLU A 227 11.31 2.58 -14.49
CA GLU A 227 10.23 1.98 -15.30
C GLU A 227 9.12 2.98 -15.65
N LEU A 228 9.24 4.25 -15.27
CA LEU A 228 8.22 5.29 -15.45
C LEU A 228 7.85 5.52 -16.92
N ALA A 229 8.77 5.26 -17.85
CA ALA A 229 8.52 5.34 -19.28
C ALA A 229 7.34 4.45 -19.73
N GLN A 230 7.09 3.33 -19.06
CA GLN A 230 5.94 2.46 -19.34
C GLN A 230 4.61 3.21 -19.17
N SER A 231 4.45 4.01 -18.11
CA SER A 231 3.25 4.83 -17.92
C SER A 231 3.11 5.88 -19.01
N ILE A 232 4.22 6.52 -19.40
CA ILE A 232 4.23 7.54 -20.45
C ILE A 232 3.77 6.94 -21.78
N TYR A 233 4.35 5.81 -22.19
CA TYR A 233 3.99 5.13 -23.44
C TYR A 233 2.56 4.57 -23.40
N SER A 234 2.14 3.95 -22.29
CA SER A 234 0.78 3.42 -22.14
C SER A 234 -0.27 4.53 -22.29
N ILE A 235 -0.03 5.70 -21.73
CA ILE A 235 -0.94 6.85 -21.87
C ILE A 235 -0.88 7.43 -23.29
N ALA A 236 0.32 7.65 -23.83
CA ALA A 236 0.49 8.35 -25.09
C ALA A 236 0.08 7.52 -26.33
N LEU A 237 0.31 6.21 -26.31
CA LEU A 237 0.07 5.32 -27.43
C LEU A 237 -1.22 4.52 -27.30
N ASP A 238 -1.53 4.04 -26.10
CA ASP A 238 -2.65 3.14 -25.86
C ASP A 238 -3.85 3.83 -25.18
N ASN A 239 -3.69 5.10 -24.79
CA ASN A 239 -4.68 5.85 -24.01
C ASN A 239 -5.14 5.10 -22.75
N ARG A 240 -4.19 4.46 -22.04
CA ARG A 240 -4.44 3.57 -20.89
C ARG A 240 -3.57 3.92 -19.70
N ALA A 241 -4.18 3.94 -18.49
CA ALA A 241 -3.45 4.04 -17.25
C ALA A 241 -2.73 2.72 -16.91
N THR A 242 -1.55 2.80 -16.29
CA THR A 242 -0.81 1.64 -15.73
C THR A 242 -1.23 1.30 -14.29
N GLY A 243 -2.39 1.73 -13.88
CA GLY A 243 -3.05 1.57 -12.61
C GLY A 243 -3.81 2.83 -12.26
N SER A 244 -4.97 2.68 -11.63
CA SER A 244 -5.80 3.81 -11.19
C SER A 244 -6.71 3.40 -10.05
N THR A 245 -7.05 4.33 -9.19
CA THR A 245 -8.02 4.15 -8.13
C THR A 245 -9.44 4.12 -8.70
N LYS A 246 -10.12 2.98 -8.52
CA LYS A 246 -11.47 2.72 -9.05
C LYS A 246 -12.54 2.71 -7.95
N TYR A 247 -12.14 2.39 -6.74
CA TYR A 247 -13.00 2.20 -5.56
C TYR A 247 -12.48 3.02 -4.38
N TYR A 248 -13.27 3.08 -3.31
CA TYR A 248 -12.83 3.61 -2.02
C TYR A 248 -13.17 2.59 -0.92
N ASN A 249 -12.41 1.48 -0.88
CA ASN A 249 -12.58 0.37 0.06
C ASN A 249 -11.68 0.50 1.29
N ALA A 250 -10.53 1.13 1.11
CA ALA A 250 -9.46 1.21 2.09
C ALA A 250 -9.07 2.64 2.39
N ASP A 251 -8.52 2.83 3.58
CA ASP A 251 -7.88 4.04 4.06
C ASP A 251 -6.68 3.68 4.93
N VAL A 252 -5.82 4.65 5.25
CA VAL A 252 -4.69 4.47 6.16
C VAL A 252 -4.91 5.29 7.41
N ALA A 253 -5.23 4.61 8.50
CA ALA A 253 -5.49 5.19 9.81
C ALA A 253 -4.20 5.65 10.49
N SER A 254 -4.23 6.77 11.19
CA SER A 254 -3.11 7.30 11.99
C SER A 254 -3.20 6.81 13.43
N TYR A 255 -2.08 6.28 13.94
CA TYR A 255 -1.91 5.86 15.33
C TYR A 255 -0.70 6.55 15.94
N ALA A 256 -0.79 6.94 17.20
CA ALA A 256 0.32 7.56 17.91
C ALA A 256 1.48 6.57 18.14
N LYS A 257 2.71 6.95 17.80
CA LYS A 257 3.93 6.15 18.06
C LYS A 257 4.41 6.26 19.50
N LYS A 258 4.09 7.34 20.17
CA LYS A 258 4.45 7.72 21.54
C LYS A 258 3.29 8.46 22.19
N ASP A 259 3.39 8.75 23.49
CA ASP A 259 2.48 9.71 24.11
C ASP A 259 2.70 11.09 23.47
N LEU A 260 1.62 11.70 23.02
CA LEU A 260 1.60 12.99 22.35
C LEU A 260 0.82 14.00 23.20
N LYS A 261 1.22 15.27 23.17
CA LYS A 261 0.60 16.32 23.97
C LYS A 261 -0.22 17.28 23.14
N ALA A 262 -1.25 17.88 23.73
CA ALA A 262 -1.97 19.00 23.15
C ALA A 262 -0.99 20.10 22.73
N GLY A 263 -1.18 20.65 21.53
CA GLY A 263 -0.27 21.63 20.92
C GLY A 263 0.92 21.00 20.18
N GLU A 264 1.17 19.69 20.29
CA GLU A 264 2.22 19.02 19.52
C GLU A 264 1.83 18.95 18.05
N LYS A 265 2.79 19.27 17.18
CA LYS A 265 2.61 19.22 15.73
C LYS A 265 3.02 17.86 15.20
N LEU A 266 2.12 17.22 14.48
CA LEU A 266 2.41 15.96 13.83
C LEU A 266 3.35 16.18 12.63
N ASP A 267 4.17 15.18 12.37
CA ASP A 267 5.27 15.27 11.40
C ASP A 267 5.09 14.35 10.18
N GLY A 268 3.89 13.79 10.00
CA GLY A 268 3.54 13.00 8.81
C GLY A 268 4.12 11.59 8.79
N GLU A 269 4.04 10.96 7.62
CA GLU A 269 4.49 9.61 7.33
C GLU A 269 5.98 9.42 7.64
N GLY A 270 6.33 8.26 8.20
CA GLY A 270 7.72 7.89 8.53
C GLY A 270 8.36 8.73 9.62
N GLY A 271 7.61 9.63 10.25
CA GLY A 271 8.09 10.54 11.29
C GLY A 271 8.17 9.94 12.69
N PHE A 272 8.19 10.85 13.68
CA PHE A 272 8.34 10.51 15.11
C PHE A 272 6.99 10.36 15.82
N CYS A 273 5.92 11.01 15.30
CA CYS A 273 4.66 11.16 16.02
C CYS A 273 3.65 10.08 15.69
N ALA A 274 3.43 9.81 14.42
CA ALA A 274 2.36 8.93 13.95
C ALA A 274 2.89 7.75 13.13
N ARG A 275 2.11 6.68 13.06
CA ARG A 275 2.28 5.55 12.16
C ARG A 275 0.98 5.21 11.44
N GLY A 276 1.12 4.69 10.22
CA GLY A 276 0.00 4.23 9.41
C GLY A 276 -0.44 2.80 9.73
N LYS A 277 -1.74 2.56 9.67
CA LYS A 277 -2.34 1.23 9.72
C LYS A 277 -3.43 1.12 8.68
N LEU A 278 -3.34 0.12 7.80
CA LEU A 278 -4.39 -0.16 6.83
C LEU A 278 -5.72 -0.46 7.53
N THR A 279 -6.79 0.17 7.07
CA THR A 279 -8.15 -0.04 7.56
C THR A 279 -9.16 0.05 6.42
N THR A 280 -10.41 -0.33 6.65
CA THR A 280 -11.47 -0.09 5.67
C THR A 280 -11.88 1.39 5.66
N SER A 281 -12.25 1.90 4.49
CA SER A 281 -12.78 3.27 4.36
C SER A 281 -14.02 3.50 5.22
N GLN A 282 -14.88 2.47 5.33
CA GLN A 282 -16.08 2.51 6.16
C GLN A 282 -15.75 2.71 7.65
N LYS A 283 -14.77 1.95 8.18
CA LYS A 283 -14.30 2.12 9.57
C LYS A 283 -13.65 3.49 9.76
N SER A 284 -12.81 3.94 8.81
CA SER A 284 -12.17 5.25 8.86
C SER A 284 -13.20 6.38 9.00
N LYS A 285 -14.29 6.33 8.20
CA LYS A 285 -15.38 7.30 8.27
C LYS A 285 -16.18 7.20 9.57
N GLN A 286 -16.61 5.98 9.94
CA GLN A 286 -17.45 5.77 11.13
C GLN A 286 -16.78 6.20 12.44
N GLU A 287 -15.48 5.95 12.56
CA GLU A 287 -14.70 6.29 13.76
C GLU A 287 -14.04 7.67 13.68
N ASN A 288 -14.29 8.43 12.59
CA ASN A 288 -13.72 9.75 12.33
C ASN A 288 -12.18 9.77 12.41
N ILE A 289 -11.54 8.75 11.83
CA ILE A 289 -10.09 8.55 11.91
C ILE A 289 -9.36 9.58 11.05
N LEU A 290 -8.28 10.16 11.57
CA LEU A 290 -7.38 11.01 10.80
C LEU A 290 -6.58 10.15 9.82
N PRO A 291 -6.73 10.35 8.49
CA PRO A 291 -5.92 9.67 7.50
C PRO A 291 -4.44 10.05 7.62
N LEU A 292 -3.54 9.08 7.46
CA LEU A 292 -2.09 9.31 7.56
C LEU A 292 -1.60 10.43 6.62
N GLY A 293 -2.14 10.50 5.41
CA GLY A 293 -1.79 11.53 4.43
C GLY A 293 -2.17 12.98 4.83
N LEU A 294 -2.93 13.15 5.92
CA LEU A 294 -3.32 14.46 6.47
C LEU A 294 -2.60 14.81 7.79
N THR A 295 -1.68 13.97 8.24
CA THR A 295 -0.99 14.18 9.52
C THR A 295 0.13 15.22 9.43
N ASP A 296 0.66 15.50 8.25
CA ASP A 296 1.76 16.47 8.11
C ASP A 296 1.29 17.88 8.47
N ASN A 297 1.94 18.48 9.48
CA ASN A 297 1.60 19.80 10.03
C ASN A 297 0.24 19.90 10.78
N ALA A 298 -0.47 18.83 11.02
CA ALA A 298 -1.65 18.81 11.89
C ALA A 298 -1.23 19.08 13.35
N VAL A 299 -2.00 19.91 14.08
CA VAL A 299 -1.71 20.28 15.47
C VAL A 299 -2.72 19.61 16.40
N LEU A 300 -2.24 18.88 17.41
CA LEU A 300 -3.11 18.19 18.37
C LEU A 300 -3.86 19.18 19.28
N THR A 301 -5.14 18.97 19.46
CA THR A 301 -6.01 19.75 20.36
C THR A 301 -6.10 19.15 21.77
N LYS A 302 -5.69 17.88 21.92
CA LYS A 302 -5.69 17.14 23.19
C LYS A 302 -4.53 16.16 23.27
N ASP A 303 -4.28 15.62 24.47
CA ASP A 303 -3.32 14.54 24.69
C ASP A 303 -3.81 13.22 24.05
N ILE A 304 -2.90 12.48 23.42
CA ILE A 304 -3.14 11.15 22.83
C ILE A 304 -2.11 10.18 23.37
N ASN A 305 -2.55 9.03 23.90
CA ASN A 305 -1.63 8.01 24.39
C ASN A 305 -1.02 7.19 23.24
N LYS A 306 0.14 6.63 23.53
CA LYS A 306 0.79 5.70 22.61
C LYS A 306 -0.15 4.56 22.17
N ASP A 307 -0.10 4.22 20.88
CA ASP A 307 -0.95 3.21 20.21
C ASP A 307 -2.45 3.57 20.11
N GLU A 308 -2.88 4.73 20.58
CA GLU A 308 -4.24 5.22 20.32
C GLU A 308 -4.38 5.73 18.88
N VAL A 309 -5.59 5.57 18.35
CA VAL A 309 -5.96 6.12 17.05
C VAL A 309 -6.14 7.64 17.16
N ILE A 310 -5.59 8.38 16.21
CA ILE A 310 -5.77 9.83 16.11
C ILE A 310 -7.00 10.08 15.26
N LYS A 311 -7.94 10.90 15.74
CA LYS A 311 -9.17 11.27 15.04
C LYS A 311 -9.06 12.65 14.39
N ILE A 312 -9.93 12.93 13.44
CA ILE A 312 -9.99 14.26 12.80
C ILE A 312 -10.32 15.34 13.84
N ASP A 313 -11.19 15.04 14.82
CA ASP A 313 -11.56 15.99 15.87
C ASP A 313 -10.45 16.21 16.92
N ASP A 314 -9.40 15.41 16.89
CA ASP A 314 -8.25 15.51 17.80
C ASP A 314 -7.18 16.50 17.29
N VAL A 315 -7.38 17.07 16.11
CA VAL A 315 -6.38 17.93 15.45
C VAL A 315 -7.00 19.18 14.84
N GLU A 316 -6.21 20.24 14.78
CA GLU A 316 -6.45 21.38 13.91
C GLU A 316 -5.77 21.13 12.57
N LEU A 317 -6.55 21.14 11.49
CA LEU A 317 -6.09 20.91 10.12
C LEU A 317 -6.17 22.22 9.33
N ASN A 318 -5.02 22.68 8.84
CA ASN A 318 -4.98 23.79 7.90
C ASN A 318 -4.81 23.26 6.47
N LEU A 319 -5.89 22.74 5.90
CA LEU A 319 -5.91 22.12 4.57
C LEU A 319 -6.44 23.07 3.50
N PRO A 320 -5.88 23.01 2.27
CA PRO A 320 -6.50 23.65 1.12
C PRO A 320 -7.93 23.15 0.91
N LYS A 321 -8.84 24.04 0.53
CA LYS A 321 -10.25 23.73 0.29
C LYS A 321 -10.44 22.56 -0.66
N GLU A 322 -9.63 22.49 -1.71
CA GLU A 322 -9.67 21.40 -2.71
C GLU A 322 -9.35 20.01 -2.11
N VAL A 323 -8.55 19.93 -1.05
CA VAL A 323 -8.25 18.66 -0.35
C VAL A 323 -9.44 18.23 0.49
N ILE A 324 -10.08 19.18 1.18
CA ILE A 324 -11.30 18.94 1.96
C ILE A 324 -12.41 18.44 1.03
N GLU A 325 -12.68 19.15 -0.06
CA GLU A 325 -13.70 18.76 -1.06
C GLU A 325 -13.42 17.36 -1.65
N ALA A 326 -12.17 17.02 -1.91
CA ALA A 326 -11.79 15.71 -2.43
C ALA A 326 -12.00 14.58 -1.41
N ARG A 327 -11.73 14.83 -0.12
CA ARG A 327 -12.01 13.86 0.96
C ARG A 327 -13.51 13.69 1.19
N ASP A 328 -14.26 14.79 1.25
CA ASP A 328 -15.72 14.76 1.39
C ASP A 328 -16.38 13.99 0.25
N TYR A 329 -15.88 14.19 -0.99
CA TYR A 329 -16.33 13.41 -2.14
C TYR A 329 -16.16 11.91 -1.89
N GLN A 330 -14.98 11.45 -1.46
CA GLN A 330 -14.71 10.03 -1.19
C GLN A 330 -15.59 9.49 -0.04
N TYR A 331 -15.76 10.25 1.04
CA TYR A 331 -16.62 9.86 2.16
C TYR A 331 -18.11 9.75 1.77
N ASN A 332 -18.56 10.48 0.77
CA ASN A 332 -19.94 10.40 0.27
C ASN A 332 -20.19 9.20 -0.66
N LEU A 333 -19.16 8.43 -1.00
CA LEU A 333 -19.28 7.21 -1.80
C LEU A 333 -19.62 5.96 -0.95
N ILE A 334 -19.51 6.06 0.39
CA ILE A 334 -19.70 4.97 1.35
C ILE A 334 -20.72 5.29 2.42
#